data_9446ec4269430763c6528017716173f4
#
_entry.id   9446ec4269430763c6528017716173f4
#
_cell.length_a   1.000
_cell.length_b   1.000
_cell.length_c   1.000
_cell.angle_alpha   90.00
_cell.angle_beta   90.00
_cell.angle_gamma   90.00
#
_symmetry.space_group_name_H-M   'P 1'
#
loop_
_entity.id
_entity.type
_entity.pdbx_description
1 polymer ?
#
loop_
_entity_poly.entity_id
_entity_poly.type
_entity_poly.pdbx_seq_one_letter_code
_entity_poly.pdbx_strand_id
1 'polypeptide(L)'
;MITIIRINQQLVIGYKILSNLGEMLNEMLSDVIAALPAIIAAIIVVVIGYFVGKFVGRAVNKLIEKMGIEKSFDETDTGKSFKSAGLDLSSFVGGLTTAFIVVISVIIAIQILDIGGPVGEFLVDLAAYLPRLLGGIVIIVVGTVLVGFLASLVGNTLKPIFPKAKAEIADMLKSLLQIGLIAVVLLIALDLMLLAGELVYPLILGFVIIGAGIALTDGLIKSITDDHKEFRDVAGYAKFMLYSIFLIIGAGAIFSTFEGVTNIVANVSWAFAIAMGIMLIPVIYSIAKKMSK
;
A
#
# COMPACT_ATOMS: atom_id res chain seq x y z
N MET A 1 -28.23 -72.32 -12.85
CA MET A 1 -27.00 -72.34 -11.99
C MET A 1 -26.24 -71.01 -12.10
N ILE A 2 -25.92 -70.50 -13.29
CA ILE A 2 -25.14 -69.25 -13.50
C ILE A 2 -25.86 -67.99 -12.94
N THR A 3 -27.19 -67.91 -13.06
CA THR A 3 -28.00 -66.77 -12.58
C THR A 3 -27.98 -66.63 -11.03
N ILE A 4 -28.03 -67.76 -10.33
CA ILE A 4 -27.96 -67.78 -8.85
C ILE A 4 -26.60 -67.34 -8.34
N ILE A 5 -25.50 -67.70 -9.03
CA ILE A 5 -24.12 -67.30 -8.69
C ILE A 5 -23.97 -65.76 -8.88
N ARG A 6 -24.55 -65.22 -9.94
CA ARG A 6 -24.48 -63.76 -10.24
C ARG A 6 -25.25 -62.94 -9.20
N ILE A 7 -26.42 -63.41 -8.77
CA ILE A 7 -27.20 -62.77 -7.70
C ILE A 7 -26.46 -62.77 -6.37
N ASN A 8 -25.86 -63.92 -6.04
CA ASN A 8 -25.07 -64.06 -4.79
C ASN A 8 -23.85 -63.14 -4.79
N GLN A 9 -23.13 -62.99 -5.91
CA GLN A 9 -22.03 -62.04 -6.05
C GLN A 9 -22.50 -60.61 -5.89
N GLN A 10 -23.62 -60.20 -6.48
CA GLN A 10 -24.16 -58.82 -6.32
C GLN A 10 -24.59 -58.55 -4.87
N LEU A 11 -25.17 -59.50 -4.18
CA LEU A 11 -25.52 -59.38 -2.75
C LEU A 11 -24.29 -59.24 -1.87
N VAL A 12 -23.22 -60.00 -2.13
CA VAL A 12 -21.97 -59.92 -1.39
C VAL A 12 -21.28 -58.57 -1.63
N ILE A 13 -21.29 -58.05 -2.87
CA ILE A 13 -20.74 -56.74 -3.20
C ILE A 13 -21.57 -55.63 -2.52
N GLY A 14 -22.89 -55.70 -2.55
CA GLY A 14 -23.77 -54.76 -1.87
C GLY A 14 -23.56 -54.73 -0.35
N TYR A 15 -23.45 -55.91 0.27
CA TYR A 15 -23.16 -56.01 1.69
C TYR A 15 -21.76 -55.41 2.05
N LYS A 16 -20.75 -55.65 1.23
CA LYS A 16 -19.40 -55.11 1.41
C LYS A 16 -19.36 -53.60 1.25
N ILE A 17 -20.13 -53.04 0.34
CA ILE A 17 -20.25 -51.56 0.18
C ILE A 17 -20.95 -50.96 1.40
N LEU A 18 -22.04 -51.55 1.88
CA LEU A 18 -22.75 -51.09 3.07
C LEU A 18 -21.92 -51.19 4.36
N SER A 19 -21.14 -52.27 4.55
CA SER A 19 -20.24 -52.41 5.71
C SER A 19 -19.12 -51.35 5.65
N ASN A 20 -18.49 -51.16 4.50
CA ASN A 20 -17.48 -50.12 4.34
C ASN A 20 -18.03 -48.69 4.58
N LEU A 21 -19.25 -48.40 4.12
CA LEU A 21 -19.93 -47.15 4.42
C LEU A 21 -20.19 -46.96 5.92
N GLY A 22 -20.64 -48.00 6.59
CA GLY A 22 -20.81 -48.01 8.06
C GLY A 22 -19.51 -47.77 8.84
N GLU A 23 -18.45 -48.44 8.42
CA GLU A 23 -17.11 -48.24 9.00
C GLU A 23 -16.61 -46.79 8.75
N MET A 24 -16.70 -46.29 7.54
CA MET A 24 -16.31 -44.90 7.21
C MET A 24 -17.10 -43.87 8.01
N LEU A 25 -18.43 -44.07 8.17
CA LEU A 25 -19.24 -43.20 8.99
C LEU A 25 -18.86 -43.22 10.46
N ASN A 26 -18.56 -44.39 11.01
CA ASN A 26 -18.09 -44.54 12.39
C ASN A 26 -16.70 -43.91 12.59
N GLU A 27 -15.75 -44.07 11.66
CA GLU A 27 -14.47 -43.41 11.69
C GLU A 27 -14.67 -41.87 11.66
N MET A 28 -15.45 -41.33 10.72
CA MET A 28 -15.73 -39.91 10.66
C MET A 28 -16.36 -39.36 11.95
N LEU A 29 -17.29 -40.09 12.54
CA LEU A 29 -17.91 -39.69 13.82
C LEU A 29 -16.91 -39.74 14.97
N SER A 30 -16.07 -40.77 15.01
CA SER A 30 -15.00 -40.90 16.00
C SER A 30 -14.01 -39.74 15.89
N ASP A 31 -13.58 -39.39 14.69
CA ASP A 31 -12.64 -38.29 14.43
C ASP A 31 -13.23 -36.94 14.85
N VAL A 32 -14.52 -36.69 14.54
CA VAL A 32 -15.21 -35.47 14.99
C VAL A 32 -15.28 -35.40 16.52
N ILE A 33 -15.62 -36.50 17.19
CA ILE A 33 -15.68 -36.56 18.65
C ILE A 33 -14.29 -36.36 19.26
N ALA A 34 -13.26 -36.97 18.66
CA ALA A 34 -11.87 -36.82 19.10
C ALA A 34 -11.34 -35.37 18.92
N ALA A 35 -11.84 -34.62 17.89
CA ALA A 35 -11.49 -33.25 17.65
C ALA A 35 -12.19 -32.24 18.57
N LEU A 36 -13.30 -32.60 19.25
CA LEU A 36 -14.06 -31.68 20.09
C LEU A 36 -13.23 -30.99 21.17
N PRO A 37 -12.32 -31.65 21.91
CA PRO A 37 -11.48 -30.97 22.90
C PRO A 37 -10.56 -29.92 22.29
N ALA A 38 -10.00 -30.19 21.12
CA ALA A 38 -9.15 -29.27 20.38
C ALA A 38 -9.95 -28.05 19.89
N ILE A 39 -11.17 -28.26 19.37
CA ILE A 39 -12.09 -27.19 18.95
C ILE A 39 -12.43 -26.28 20.14
N ILE A 40 -12.79 -26.86 21.28
CA ILE A 40 -13.10 -26.08 22.51
C ILE A 40 -11.87 -25.28 22.96
N ALA A 41 -10.69 -25.89 22.97
CA ALA A 41 -9.45 -25.22 23.35
C ALA A 41 -9.11 -24.08 22.37
N ALA A 42 -9.26 -24.28 21.07
CA ALA A 42 -9.04 -23.28 20.06
C ALA A 42 -9.96 -22.06 20.25
N ILE A 43 -11.26 -22.30 20.49
CA ILE A 43 -12.24 -21.24 20.78
C ILE A 43 -11.85 -20.45 22.04
N ILE A 44 -11.47 -21.16 23.10
CA ILE A 44 -11.04 -20.54 24.37
C ILE A 44 -9.83 -19.64 24.15
N VAL A 45 -8.83 -20.10 23.39
CA VAL A 45 -7.62 -19.31 23.08
C VAL A 45 -7.96 -18.03 22.31
N VAL A 46 -8.83 -18.10 21.31
CA VAL A 46 -9.27 -16.91 20.57
C VAL A 46 -10.02 -15.93 21.46
N VAL A 47 -10.92 -16.43 22.31
CA VAL A 47 -11.68 -15.60 23.27
C VAL A 47 -10.72 -14.92 24.25
N ILE A 48 -9.79 -15.66 24.84
CA ILE A 48 -8.77 -15.10 25.75
C ILE A 48 -7.93 -14.06 24.99
N GLY A 49 -7.47 -14.38 23.77
CA GLY A 49 -6.70 -13.47 22.95
C GLY A 49 -7.42 -12.18 22.63
N TYR A 50 -8.74 -12.23 22.37
CA TYR A 50 -9.56 -11.04 22.17
C TYR A 50 -9.61 -10.16 23.41
N PHE A 51 -9.85 -10.73 24.60
CA PHE A 51 -9.90 -9.96 25.86
C PHE A 51 -8.52 -9.37 26.22
N VAL A 52 -7.45 -10.16 26.10
CA VAL A 52 -6.07 -9.71 26.31
C VAL A 52 -5.73 -8.60 25.31
N GLY A 53 -6.01 -8.82 24.03
CA GLY A 53 -5.79 -7.82 22.98
C GLY A 53 -6.50 -6.51 23.25
N LYS A 54 -7.78 -6.57 23.63
CA LYS A 54 -8.57 -5.39 23.98
C LYS A 54 -8.06 -4.69 25.24
N PHE A 55 -7.55 -5.43 26.21
CA PHE A 55 -6.95 -4.84 27.42
C PHE A 55 -5.63 -4.13 27.08
N VAL A 56 -4.71 -4.80 26.38
CA VAL A 56 -3.41 -4.24 25.99
C VAL A 56 -3.60 -3.09 25.01
N GLY A 57 -4.47 -3.22 24.01
CA GLY A 57 -4.76 -2.14 23.06
C GLY A 57 -5.29 -0.88 23.72
N ARG A 58 -6.18 -1.01 24.72
CA ARG A 58 -6.63 0.15 25.53
C ARG A 58 -5.51 0.76 26.38
N ALA A 59 -4.61 -0.07 26.89
CA ALA A 59 -3.45 0.44 27.64
C ALA A 59 -2.52 1.24 26.72
N VAL A 60 -2.24 0.73 25.51
CA VAL A 60 -1.42 1.42 24.49
C VAL A 60 -2.09 2.74 24.07
N ASN A 61 -3.41 2.73 23.77
CA ASN A 61 -4.16 3.94 23.46
C ASN A 61 -3.94 5.01 24.54
N LYS A 62 -4.21 4.68 25.80
CA LYS A 62 -4.02 5.61 26.94
C LYS A 62 -2.59 6.08 27.12
N LEU A 63 -1.59 5.24 26.81
CA LEU A 63 -0.19 5.64 26.86
C LEU A 63 0.12 6.71 25.81
N ILE A 64 -0.33 6.52 24.56
CA ILE A 64 -0.14 7.47 23.45
C ILE A 64 -0.79 8.82 23.79
N GLU A 65 -2.03 8.80 24.29
CA GLU A 65 -2.74 10.00 24.75
C GLU A 65 -1.94 10.74 25.83
N LYS A 66 -1.50 10.02 26.88
CA LYS A 66 -0.74 10.61 28.01
C LYS A 66 0.62 11.16 27.60
N MET A 67 1.28 10.58 26.62
CA MET A 67 2.58 11.05 26.11
C MET A 67 2.44 12.31 25.25
N GLY A 68 1.22 12.74 24.92
CA GLY A 68 0.97 13.91 24.08
C GLY A 68 1.34 13.72 22.60
N ILE A 69 1.66 12.48 22.20
CA ILE A 69 2.05 12.14 20.81
C ILE A 69 0.90 12.47 19.86
N GLU A 70 -0.33 12.21 20.26
CA GLU A 70 -1.53 12.50 19.49
C GLU A 70 -1.64 13.99 19.14
N LYS A 71 -1.44 14.87 20.13
CA LYS A 71 -1.48 16.32 19.93
C LYS A 71 -0.42 16.78 18.93
N SER A 72 0.80 16.29 19.07
CA SER A 72 1.89 16.62 18.15
C SER A 72 1.63 16.08 16.73
N PHE A 73 0.98 14.93 16.62
CA PHE A 73 0.57 14.35 15.33
C PHE A 73 -0.54 15.16 14.68
N ASP A 74 -1.59 15.55 15.43
CA ASP A 74 -2.72 16.35 14.96
C ASP A 74 -2.31 17.72 14.38
N GLU A 75 -1.18 18.25 14.82
CA GLU A 75 -0.61 19.51 14.29
C GLU A 75 0.01 19.34 12.90
N THR A 76 0.34 18.11 12.49
CA THR A 76 0.88 17.82 11.15
C THR A 76 -0.22 17.79 10.09
N ASP A 77 0.15 17.99 8.83
CA ASP A 77 -0.81 17.92 7.70
C ASP A 77 -1.39 16.50 7.57
N THR A 78 -0.59 15.48 7.84
CA THR A 78 -1.02 14.07 7.87
C THR A 78 -2.02 13.84 9.01
N GLY A 79 -1.76 14.36 10.20
CA GLY A 79 -2.66 14.26 11.35
C GLY A 79 -4.00 14.93 11.11
N LYS A 80 -4.00 16.12 10.51
CA LYS A 80 -5.23 16.81 10.10
C LYS A 80 -6.06 15.99 9.12
N SER A 81 -5.40 15.37 8.13
CA SER A 81 -6.07 14.48 7.18
C SER A 81 -6.63 13.24 7.85
N PHE A 82 -5.89 12.65 8.80
CA PHE A 82 -6.29 11.49 9.57
C PHE A 82 -7.52 11.79 10.43
N LYS A 83 -7.51 12.93 11.11
CA LYS A 83 -8.63 13.43 11.93
C LYS A 83 -9.86 13.80 11.09
N SER A 84 -9.68 14.36 9.90
CA SER A 84 -10.78 14.64 8.97
C SER A 84 -11.44 13.37 8.44
N ALA A 85 -10.71 12.24 8.42
CA ALA A 85 -11.24 10.90 8.15
C ALA A 85 -11.93 10.25 9.37
N GLY A 86 -12.02 10.95 10.52
CA GLY A 86 -12.63 10.45 11.75
C GLY A 86 -11.76 9.44 12.50
N LEU A 87 -10.45 9.47 12.29
CA LEU A 87 -9.47 8.56 12.91
C LEU A 87 -8.62 9.33 13.93
N ASP A 88 -8.40 8.73 15.12
CA ASP A 88 -7.46 9.20 16.13
C ASP A 88 -6.24 8.28 16.14
N LEU A 89 -5.03 8.85 16.24
CA LEU A 89 -3.79 8.07 16.23
C LEU A 89 -3.74 7.07 17.38
N SER A 90 -4.11 7.49 18.60
CA SER A 90 -4.11 6.64 19.78
C SER A 90 -5.07 5.46 19.64
N SER A 91 -6.30 5.73 19.17
CA SER A 91 -7.32 4.71 18.90
C SER A 91 -6.89 3.75 17.80
N PHE A 92 -6.26 4.26 16.75
CA PHE A 92 -5.75 3.46 15.65
C PHE A 92 -4.65 2.50 16.10
N VAL A 93 -3.62 3.00 16.80
CA VAL A 93 -2.51 2.17 17.30
C VAL A 93 -2.99 1.16 18.36
N GLY A 94 -3.91 1.57 19.25
CA GLY A 94 -4.55 0.66 20.19
C GLY A 94 -5.36 -0.44 19.50
N GLY A 95 -6.07 -0.09 18.42
CA GLY A 95 -6.81 -1.03 17.57
C GLY A 95 -5.89 -2.02 16.86
N LEU A 96 -4.79 -1.54 16.26
CA LEU A 96 -3.75 -2.38 15.65
C LEU A 96 -3.12 -3.36 16.65
N THR A 97 -2.81 -2.87 17.85
CA THR A 97 -2.27 -3.72 18.94
C THR A 97 -3.27 -4.82 19.29
N THR A 98 -4.55 -4.48 19.41
CA THR A 98 -5.62 -5.45 19.64
C THR A 98 -5.67 -6.49 18.52
N ALA A 99 -5.70 -6.03 17.27
CA ALA A 99 -5.74 -6.90 16.10
C ALA A 99 -4.55 -7.85 16.05
N PHE A 100 -3.34 -7.36 16.34
CA PHE A 100 -2.12 -8.15 16.36
C PHE A 100 -2.18 -9.30 17.39
N ILE A 101 -2.65 -9.02 18.61
CA ILE A 101 -2.79 -10.05 19.65
C ILE A 101 -3.88 -11.07 19.28
N VAL A 102 -4.99 -10.61 18.69
CA VAL A 102 -6.05 -11.50 18.21
C VAL A 102 -5.53 -12.42 17.09
N VAL A 103 -4.77 -11.87 16.15
CA VAL A 103 -4.14 -12.67 15.08
C VAL A 103 -3.21 -13.74 15.64
N ILE A 104 -2.35 -13.40 16.61
CA ILE A 104 -1.51 -14.38 17.28
C ILE A 104 -2.36 -15.50 17.92
N SER A 105 -3.45 -15.15 18.60
CA SER A 105 -4.34 -16.14 19.21
C SER A 105 -5.05 -17.03 18.18
N VAL A 106 -5.39 -16.49 17.01
CA VAL A 106 -5.94 -17.27 15.89
C VAL A 106 -4.90 -18.26 15.34
N ILE A 107 -3.64 -17.83 15.19
CA ILE A 107 -2.55 -18.73 14.78
C ILE A 107 -2.40 -19.89 15.75
N ILE A 108 -2.39 -19.60 17.06
CA ILE A 108 -2.30 -20.62 18.11
C ILE A 108 -3.53 -21.55 18.04
N ALA A 109 -4.72 -21.00 17.83
CA ALA A 109 -5.95 -21.81 17.73
C ALA A 109 -5.92 -22.77 16.53
N ILE A 110 -5.42 -22.32 15.36
CA ILE A 110 -5.23 -23.19 14.18
C ILE A 110 -4.23 -24.32 14.48
N GLN A 111 -3.14 -24.02 15.18
CA GLN A 111 -2.17 -25.04 15.58
C GLN A 111 -2.75 -26.06 16.56
N ILE A 112 -3.63 -25.62 17.47
CA ILE A 112 -4.33 -26.54 18.41
C ILE A 112 -5.30 -27.45 17.67
N LEU A 113 -5.93 -26.97 16.60
CA LEU A 113 -6.86 -27.77 15.78
C LEU A 113 -6.18 -28.90 15.03
N ASP A 114 -4.86 -28.79 14.80
CA ASP A 114 -4.02 -29.79 14.11
C ASP A 114 -4.69 -30.35 12.85
N ILE A 115 -5.23 -29.45 12.03
CA ILE A 115 -5.89 -29.81 10.79
C ILE A 115 -4.83 -30.30 9.81
N GLY A 116 -4.80 -31.62 9.56
CA GLY A 116 -3.84 -32.23 8.66
C GLY A 116 -4.15 -31.96 7.18
N GLY A 117 -3.16 -32.27 6.32
CA GLY A 117 -3.27 -32.21 4.87
C GLY A 117 -3.27 -30.79 4.28
N PRO A 118 -3.55 -30.66 2.97
CA PRO A 118 -3.42 -29.38 2.24
C PRO A 118 -4.26 -28.22 2.81
N VAL A 119 -5.40 -28.53 3.42
CA VAL A 119 -6.26 -27.51 4.05
C VAL A 119 -5.62 -26.94 5.31
N GLY A 120 -5.02 -27.79 6.14
CA GLY A 120 -4.32 -27.35 7.34
C GLY A 120 -3.10 -26.50 6.99
N GLU A 121 -2.28 -26.94 6.04
CA GLU A 121 -1.14 -26.17 5.52
C GLU A 121 -1.57 -24.79 5.02
N PHE A 122 -2.63 -24.73 4.20
CA PHE A 122 -3.19 -23.46 3.71
C PHE A 122 -3.64 -22.53 4.84
N LEU A 123 -4.29 -23.06 5.87
CA LEU A 123 -4.74 -22.27 7.03
C LEU A 123 -3.57 -21.72 7.84
N VAL A 124 -2.51 -22.51 8.01
CA VAL A 124 -1.28 -22.09 8.70
C VAL A 124 -0.59 -20.98 7.89
N ASP A 125 -0.46 -21.14 6.59
CA ASP A 125 0.13 -20.12 5.70
C ASP A 125 -0.67 -18.82 5.69
N LEU A 126 -2.00 -18.92 5.60
CA LEU A 126 -2.89 -17.78 5.69
C LEU A 126 -2.76 -17.05 7.03
N ALA A 127 -2.72 -17.80 8.13
CA ALA A 127 -2.53 -17.22 9.46
C ALA A 127 -1.16 -16.57 9.63
N ALA A 128 -0.09 -17.16 9.08
CA ALA A 128 1.26 -16.61 9.07
C ALA A 128 1.38 -15.34 8.22
N TYR A 129 0.49 -15.15 7.24
CA TYR A 129 0.43 -13.93 6.43
C TYR A 129 -0.15 -12.72 7.19
N LEU A 130 -1.11 -12.95 8.11
CA LEU A 130 -1.79 -11.86 8.82
C LEU A 130 -0.85 -10.92 9.59
N PRO A 131 0.18 -11.38 10.34
CA PRO A 131 1.15 -10.48 10.98
C PRO A 131 1.92 -9.61 10.00
N ARG A 132 2.25 -10.13 8.81
CA ARG A 132 2.93 -9.35 7.75
C ARG A 132 2.04 -8.24 7.22
N LEU A 133 0.77 -8.54 7.00
CA LEU A 133 -0.24 -7.57 6.56
C LEU A 133 -0.42 -6.45 7.60
N LEU A 134 -0.54 -6.79 8.88
CA LEU A 134 -0.60 -5.80 9.96
C LEU A 134 0.68 -4.99 10.06
N GLY A 135 1.86 -5.63 9.95
CA GLY A 135 3.15 -4.95 9.94
C GLY A 135 3.27 -3.93 8.81
N GLY A 136 2.84 -4.29 7.60
CA GLY A 136 2.81 -3.37 6.46
C GLY A 136 1.88 -2.18 6.68
N ILE A 137 0.70 -2.39 7.27
CA ILE A 137 -0.22 -1.30 7.64
C ILE A 137 0.46 -0.36 8.65
N VAL A 138 1.14 -0.90 9.67
CA VAL A 138 1.92 -0.09 10.63
C VAL A 138 2.98 0.73 9.92
N ILE A 139 3.75 0.13 9.00
CA ILE A 139 4.79 0.83 8.23
C ILE A 139 4.19 1.97 7.42
N ILE A 140 3.05 1.76 6.75
CA ILE A 140 2.38 2.83 5.98
C ILE A 140 2.02 3.99 6.91
N VAL A 141 1.36 3.74 8.02
CA VAL A 141 0.88 4.79 8.92
C VAL A 141 2.04 5.50 9.61
N VAL A 142 2.89 4.75 10.31
CA VAL A 142 4.03 5.33 11.04
C VAL A 142 5.06 5.94 10.07
N GLY A 143 5.32 5.27 8.96
CA GLY A 143 6.22 5.76 7.92
C GLY A 143 5.74 7.07 7.31
N THR A 144 4.45 7.20 6.98
CA THR A 144 3.88 8.46 6.45
C THR A 144 4.00 9.61 7.45
N VAL A 145 3.79 9.33 8.75
CA VAL A 145 4.00 10.31 9.82
C VAL A 145 5.46 10.77 9.88
N LEU A 146 6.39 9.82 9.88
CA LEU A 146 7.84 10.11 9.91
C LEU A 146 8.27 10.90 8.66
N VAL A 147 7.76 10.55 7.49
CA VAL A 147 8.02 11.29 6.24
C VAL A 147 7.53 12.73 6.36
N GLY A 148 6.31 12.95 6.85
CA GLY A 148 5.76 14.30 7.06
C GLY A 148 6.64 15.13 8.00
N PHE A 149 7.12 14.52 9.09
CA PHE A 149 8.03 15.15 10.05
C PHE A 149 9.38 15.48 9.40
N LEU A 150 10.04 14.52 8.75
CA LEU A 150 11.35 14.70 8.10
C LEU A 150 11.27 15.75 6.99
N ALA A 151 10.25 15.69 6.12
CA ALA A 151 10.05 16.66 5.07
C ALA A 151 9.84 18.08 5.62
N SER A 152 9.12 18.20 6.75
CA SER A 152 8.90 19.48 7.42
C SER A 152 10.17 20.02 8.07
N LEU A 153 10.98 19.15 8.70
CA LEU A 153 12.30 19.54 9.23
C LEU A 153 13.20 20.09 8.12
N VAL A 154 13.33 19.35 7.01
CA VAL A 154 14.16 19.77 5.87
C VAL A 154 13.62 21.06 5.27
N GLY A 155 12.31 21.18 5.03
CA GLY A 155 11.70 22.38 4.50
C GLY A 155 11.95 23.60 5.39
N ASN A 156 11.78 23.47 6.70
CA ASN A 156 12.01 24.56 7.65
C ASN A 156 13.50 24.95 7.76
N THR A 157 14.41 24.00 7.60
CA THR A 157 15.86 24.25 7.59
C THR A 157 16.32 24.90 6.30
N LEU A 158 15.69 24.55 5.16
CA LEU A 158 16.03 25.11 3.85
C LEU A 158 15.48 26.52 3.64
N LYS A 159 14.27 26.83 4.16
CA LYS A 159 13.64 28.15 3.98
C LYS A 159 14.54 29.36 4.32
N PRO A 160 15.29 29.39 5.44
CA PRO A 160 16.18 30.51 5.76
C PRO A 160 17.39 30.63 4.83
N ILE A 161 17.78 29.55 4.15
CA ILE A 161 18.94 29.52 3.25
C ILE A 161 18.59 30.22 1.92
N PHE A 162 17.33 30.16 1.51
CA PHE A 162 16.86 30.81 0.29
C PHE A 162 16.40 32.25 0.58
N PRO A 163 16.72 33.24 -0.28
CA PRO A 163 16.12 34.57 -0.21
C PRO A 163 14.60 34.49 -0.20
N LYS A 164 13.92 35.45 0.46
CA LYS A 164 12.44 35.46 0.57
C LYS A 164 11.72 35.32 -0.79
N ALA A 165 12.33 35.85 -1.86
CA ALA A 165 11.84 35.71 -3.24
C ALA A 165 11.95 34.27 -3.81
N LYS A 166 12.66 33.36 -3.15
CA LYS A 166 12.87 31.97 -3.61
C LYS A 166 12.44 30.93 -2.58
N ALA A 167 11.58 31.30 -1.64
CA ALA A 167 11.04 30.39 -0.62
C ALA A 167 10.28 29.19 -1.27
N GLU A 168 9.74 29.36 -2.47
CA GLU A 168 9.08 28.32 -3.24
C GLU A 168 10.01 27.16 -3.60
N ILE A 169 11.30 27.41 -3.79
CA ILE A 169 12.30 26.37 -4.05
C ILE A 169 12.41 25.43 -2.84
N ALA A 170 12.39 25.97 -1.62
CA ALA A 170 12.40 25.18 -0.40
C ALA A 170 11.14 24.31 -0.26
N ASP A 171 9.97 24.88 -0.59
CA ASP A 171 8.71 24.13 -0.57
C ASP A 171 8.66 23.06 -1.68
N MET A 172 9.21 23.35 -2.85
CA MET A 172 9.36 22.37 -3.93
C MET A 172 10.26 21.19 -3.49
N LEU A 173 11.44 21.48 -2.90
CA LEU A 173 12.36 20.45 -2.40
C LEU A 173 11.73 19.63 -1.28
N LYS A 174 10.97 20.27 -0.37
CA LYS A 174 10.17 19.57 0.65
C LYS A 174 9.20 18.60 0.02
N SER A 175 8.44 19.04 -1.00
CA SER A 175 7.45 18.20 -1.69
C SER A 175 8.09 17.02 -2.42
N LEU A 176 9.23 17.24 -3.08
CA LEU A 176 9.98 16.18 -3.76
C LEU A 176 10.49 15.12 -2.76
N LEU A 177 11.07 15.59 -1.65
CA LEU A 177 11.53 14.71 -0.59
C LEU A 177 10.37 13.90 -0.02
N GLN A 178 9.22 14.55 0.23
CA GLN A 178 8.03 13.89 0.75
C GLN A 178 7.52 12.81 -0.20
N ILE A 179 7.39 13.11 -1.50
CA ILE A 179 6.93 12.14 -2.51
C ILE A 179 7.90 10.95 -2.58
N GLY A 180 9.21 11.21 -2.63
CA GLY A 180 10.22 10.15 -2.68
C GLY A 180 10.21 9.25 -1.43
N LEU A 181 10.13 9.85 -0.25
CA LEU A 181 10.09 9.09 1.01
C LEU A 181 8.78 8.31 1.18
N ILE A 182 7.63 8.86 0.77
CA ILE A 182 6.35 8.12 0.77
C ILE A 182 6.44 6.91 -0.14
N ALA A 183 7.06 7.04 -1.32
CA ALA A 183 7.26 5.91 -2.21
C ALA A 183 8.11 4.80 -1.56
N VAL A 184 9.19 5.17 -0.88
CA VAL A 184 10.02 4.21 -0.14
C VAL A 184 9.23 3.50 0.97
N VAL A 185 8.43 4.24 1.74
CA VAL A 185 7.56 3.67 2.78
C VAL A 185 6.56 2.68 2.18
N LEU A 186 5.92 3.05 1.06
CA LEU A 186 4.98 2.16 0.36
C LEU A 186 5.67 0.90 -0.16
N LEU A 187 6.86 1.03 -0.78
CA LEU A 187 7.62 -0.12 -1.26
C LEU A 187 7.98 -1.09 -0.13
N ILE A 188 8.49 -0.58 1.00
CA ILE A 188 8.83 -1.40 2.16
C ILE A 188 7.57 -2.08 2.73
N ALA A 189 6.46 -1.36 2.84
CA ALA A 189 5.22 -1.91 3.37
C ALA A 189 4.64 -3.02 2.47
N LEU A 190 4.60 -2.79 1.15
CA LEU A 190 4.10 -3.75 0.18
C LEU A 190 5.00 -4.98 0.07
N ASP A 191 6.32 -4.81 0.20
CA ASP A 191 7.27 -5.91 0.25
C ASP A 191 7.04 -6.79 1.48
N LEU A 192 6.89 -6.17 2.66
CA LEU A 192 6.55 -6.91 3.89
C LEU A 192 5.22 -7.66 3.77
N MET A 193 4.23 -7.06 3.10
CA MET A 193 2.93 -7.68 2.84
C MET A 193 2.98 -8.76 1.75
N LEU A 194 4.13 -9.03 1.12
CA LEU A 194 4.27 -9.90 -0.05
C LEU A 194 3.38 -9.46 -1.23
N LEU A 195 3.03 -8.19 -1.30
CA LEU A 195 2.26 -7.58 -2.38
C LEU A 195 3.15 -6.89 -3.42
N ALA A 196 4.46 -6.78 -3.16
CA ALA A 196 5.44 -6.21 -4.07
C ALA A 196 5.74 -7.19 -5.20
N GLY A 197 4.92 -7.15 -6.25
CA GLY A 197 5.11 -7.94 -7.47
C GLY A 197 5.70 -7.09 -8.59
N GLU A 198 5.96 -7.71 -9.74
CA GLU A 198 6.54 -7.07 -10.93
C GLU A 198 5.76 -5.83 -11.41
N LEU A 199 4.45 -5.75 -11.14
CA LEU A 199 3.61 -4.62 -11.52
C LEU A 199 3.66 -3.46 -10.51
N VAL A 200 3.95 -3.73 -9.24
CA VAL A 200 3.84 -2.75 -8.16
C VAL A 200 4.97 -1.72 -8.21
N TYR A 201 6.20 -2.16 -8.43
CA TYR A 201 7.35 -1.27 -8.53
C TYR A 201 7.22 -0.24 -9.67
N PRO A 202 6.92 -0.64 -10.91
CA PRO A 202 6.72 0.28 -12.02
C PRO A 202 5.56 1.26 -11.77
N LEU A 203 4.48 0.78 -11.16
CA LEU A 203 3.31 1.59 -10.84
C LEU A 203 3.67 2.71 -9.83
N ILE A 204 4.36 2.36 -8.74
CA ILE A 204 4.80 3.34 -7.74
C ILE A 204 5.79 4.32 -8.36
N LEU A 205 6.78 3.82 -9.13
CA LEU A 205 7.77 4.65 -9.81
C LEU A 205 7.09 5.66 -10.75
N GLY A 206 6.13 5.22 -11.54
CA GLY A 206 5.40 6.08 -12.45
C GLY A 206 4.61 7.18 -11.73
N PHE A 207 3.92 6.85 -10.62
CA PHE A 207 3.25 7.86 -9.81
C PHE A 207 4.22 8.84 -9.15
N VAL A 208 5.40 8.36 -8.70
CA VAL A 208 6.46 9.22 -8.17
C VAL A 208 6.95 10.21 -9.24
N ILE A 209 7.20 9.73 -10.47
CA ILE A 209 7.66 10.57 -11.59
C ILE A 209 6.60 11.64 -11.91
N ILE A 210 5.33 11.26 -11.99
CA ILE A 210 4.23 12.20 -12.24
C ILE A 210 4.12 13.22 -11.10
N GLY A 211 4.07 12.77 -9.85
CA GLY A 211 3.95 13.64 -8.68
C GLY A 211 5.13 14.59 -8.51
N ALA A 212 6.35 14.06 -8.64
CA ALA A 212 7.57 14.87 -8.62
C ALA A 212 7.61 15.85 -9.80
N GLY A 213 7.18 15.42 -10.99
CA GLY A 213 7.11 16.25 -12.18
C GLY A 213 6.14 17.43 -12.01
N ILE A 214 4.98 17.20 -11.38
CA ILE A 214 4.03 18.28 -11.06
C ILE A 214 4.67 19.27 -10.07
N ALA A 215 5.25 18.77 -8.97
CA ALA A 215 5.87 19.61 -7.94
C ALA A 215 7.05 20.42 -8.50
N LEU A 216 7.91 19.81 -9.32
CA LEU A 216 9.02 20.47 -10.02
C LEU A 216 8.51 21.55 -10.96
N THR A 217 7.52 21.22 -11.79
CA THR A 217 6.96 22.15 -12.78
C THR A 217 6.38 23.38 -12.10
N ASP A 218 5.55 23.19 -11.06
CA ASP A 218 4.95 24.32 -10.34
C ASP A 218 6.00 25.19 -9.67
N GLY A 219 6.98 24.61 -8.99
CA GLY A 219 8.05 25.35 -8.32
C GLY A 219 8.93 26.11 -9.31
N LEU A 220 9.35 25.46 -10.41
CA LEU A 220 10.20 26.09 -11.42
C LEU A 220 9.49 27.24 -12.15
N ILE A 221 8.28 26.97 -12.66
CA ILE A 221 7.53 28.00 -13.42
C ILE A 221 7.19 29.18 -12.54
N LYS A 222 6.81 28.95 -11.28
CA LYS A 222 6.55 30.04 -10.34
C LYS A 222 7.82 30.86 -10.09
N SER A 223 8.95 30.21 -9.79
CA SER A 223 10.23 30.89 -9.55
C SER A 223 10.66 31.73 -10.78
N ILE A 224 10.56 31.18 -11.99
CA ILE A 224 10.92 31.91 -13.23
C ILE A 224 9.96 33.09 -13.47
N THR A 225 8.65 32.90 -13.24
CA THR A 225 7.65 33.97 -13.46
C THR A 225 7.80 35.13 -12.49
N ASP A 226 8.27 34.84 -11.26
CA ASP A 226 8.51 35.86 -10.23
C ASP A 226 9.80 36.66 -10.52
N ASP A 227 10.83 36.00 -11.05
CA ASP A 227 12.10 36.65 -11.44
C ASP A 227 11.98 37.37 -12.81
N HIS A 228 11.14 36.87 -13.73
CA HIS A 228 11.01 37.38 -15.12
C HIS A 228 9.54 37.55 -15.49
N LYS A 229 9.05 38.78 -15.36
CA LYS A 229 7.65 39.10 -15.64
C LYS A 229 7.24 38.86 -17.11
N GLU A 230 8.19 38.95 -18.04
CA GLU A 230 8.02 38.69 -19.48
C GLU A 230 7.67 37.22 -19.74
N PHE A 231 8.10 36.30 -18.85
CA PHE A 231 7.79 34.88 -18.95
C PHE A 231 6.33 34.54 -18.62
N ARG A 232 5.61 35.47 -17.95
CA ARG A 232 4.22 35.21 -17.52
C ARG A 232 3.28 34.85 -18.66
N ASP A 233 3.47 35.46 -19.82
CA ASP A 233 2.62 35.24 -21.00
C ASP A 233 2.80 33.81 -21.58
N VAL A 234 3.97 33.19 -21.37
CA VAL A 234 4.30 31.84 -21.87
C VAL A 234 4.28 30.78 -20.79
N ALA A 235 4.13 31.16 -19.52
CA ALA A 235 4.17 30.26 -18.37
C ALA A 235 3.14 29.11 -18.49
N GLY A 236 1.95 29.37 -19.01
CA GLY A 236 0.93 28.35 -19.24
C GLY A 236 1.37 27.27 -20.24
N TYR A 237 2.02 27.68 -21.33
CA TYR A 237 2.57 26.75 -22.32
C TYR A 237 3.72 25.93 -21.71
N ALA A 238 4.63 26.58 -20.98
CA ALA A 238 5.72 25.91 -20.33
C ALA A 238 5.25 24.87 -19.30
N LYS A 239 4.21 25.21 -18.50
CA LYS A 239 3.57 24.25 -17.58
C LYS A 239 2.99 23.05 -18.32
N PHE A 240 2.20 23.31 -19.37
CA PHE A 240 1.61 22.25 -20.18
C PHE A 240 2.67 21.30 -20.73
N MET A 241 3.76 21.85 -21.27
CA MET A 241 4.86 21.08 -21.82
C MET A 241 5.52 20.19 -20.76
N LEU A 242 5.89 20.76 -19.62
CA LEU A 242 6.55 20.02 -18.54
C LEU A 242 5.64 18.95 -17.96
N TYR A 243 4.37 19.27 -17.70
CA TYR A 243 3.41 18.26 -17.22
C TYR A 243 3.25 17.11 -18.21
N SER A 244 3.15 17.41 -19.50
CA SER A 244 3.01 16.38 -20.52
C SER A 244 4.24 15.47 -20.60
N ILE A 245 5.45 16.03 -20.48
CA ILE A 245 6.70 15.27 -20.43
C ILE A 245 6.66 14.30 -19.24
N PHE A 246 6.41 14.80 -18.03
CA PHE A 246 6.39 13.96 -16.84
C PHE A 246 5.25 12.94 -16.85
N LEU A 247 4.09 13.29 -17.42
CA LEU A 247 2.98 12.36 -17.60
C LEU A 247 3.36 11.22 -18.56
N ILE A 248 4.01 11.53 -19.69
CA ILE A 248 4.44 10.51 -20.66
C ILE A 248 5.52 9.61 -20.06
N ILE A 249 6.52 10.18 -19.37
CA ILE A 249 7.58 9.41 -18.71
C ILE A 249 7.00 8.54 -17.60
N GLY A 250 6.12 9.10 -16.76
CA GLY A 250 5.48 8.36 -15.68
C GLY A 250 4.54 7.25 -16.20
N ALA A 251 3.76 7.54 -17.25
CA ALA A 251 2.96 6.51 -17.92
C ALA A 251 3.86 5.42 -18.52
N GLY A 252 4.98 5.78 -19.15
CA GLY A 252 5.99 4.83 -19.63
C GLY A 252 6.54 3.94 -18.54
N ALA A 253 6.80 4.49 -17.36
CA ALA A 253 7.23 3.72 -16.19
C ALA A 253 6.13 2.77 -15.68
N ILE A 254 4.88 3.23 -15.57
CA ILE A 254 3.73 2.41 -15.13
C ILE A 254 3.55 1.19 -16.05
N PHE A 255 3.64 1.41 -17.35
CA PHE A 255 3.38 0.37 -18.35
C PHE A 255 4.64 -0.35 -18.82
N SER A 256 5.79 -0.15 -18.17
CA SER A 256 7.09 -0.73 -18.59
C SER A 256 7.11 -2.26 -18.61
N THR A 257 6.26 -2.92 -17.83
CA THR A 257 6.12 -4.38 -17.81
C THR A 257 5.31 -4.95 -18.99
N PHE A 258 4.62 -4.09 -19.75
CA PHE A 258 3.79 -4.51 -20.89
C PHE A 258 4.50 -4.16 -22.19
N GLU A 259 5.18 -5.13 -22.81
CA GLU A 259 5.98 -4.93 -24.04
C GLU A 259 5.22 -4.20 -25.15
N GLY A 260 3.97 -4.59 -25.42
CA GLY A 260 3.14 -3.94 -26.45
C GLY A 260 2.84 -2.47 -26.16
N VAL A 261 2.66 -2.10 -24.90
CA VAL A 261 2.34 -0.73 -24.48
C VAL A 261 3.57 0.14 -24.47
N THR A 262 4.74 -0.40 -24.14
CA THR A 262 6.02 0.32 -24.15
C THR A 262 6.31 0.91 -25.54
N ASN A 263 6.07 0.16 -26.61
CA ASN A 263 6.23 0.64 -27.99
C ASN A 263 5.23 1.79 -28.32
N ILE A 264 3.98 1.68 -27.85
CA ILE A 264 2.98 2.74 -28.04
C ILE A 264 3.42 4.02 -27.31
N VAL A 265 3.85 3.91 -26.05
CA VAL A 265 4.34 5.05 -25.27
C VAL A 265 5.56 5.70 -25.92
N ALA A 266 6.50 4.90 -26.44
CA ALA A 266 7.66 5.41 -27.19
C ALA A 266 7.24 6.20 -28.43
N ASN A 267 6.32 5.67 -29.23
CA ASN A 267 5.82 6.35 -30.44
C ASN A 267 5.07 7.66 -30.12
N VAL A 268 4.23 7.63 -29.06
CA VAL A 268 3.53 8.83 -28.56
C VAL A 268 4.52 9.87 -28.07
N SER A 269 5.59 9.45 -27.37
CA SER A 269 6.65 10.33 -26.88
C SER A 269 7.37 11.04 -28.03
N TRP A 270 7.70 10.31 -29.10
CA TRP A 270 8.31 10.90 -30.30
C TRP A 270 7.38 11.87 -31.01
N ALA A 271 6.11 11.51 -31.22
CA ALA A 271 5.11 12.39 -31.84
C ALA A 271 4.92 13.67 -31.00
N PHE A 272 4.87 13.53 -29.67
CA PHE A 272 4.76 14.65 -28.76
C PHE A 272 6.01 15.55 -28.80
N ALA A 273 7.22 14.97 -28.79
CA ALA A 273 8.47 15.72 -28.87
C ALA A 273 8.54 16.57 -30.15
N ILE A 274 8.13 16.01 -31.30
CA ILE A 274 8.08 16.73 -32.58
C ILE A 274 7.05 17.86 -32.53
N ALA A 275 5.83 17.57 -32.03
CA ALA A 275 4.78 18.58 -31.90
C ALA A 275 5.21 19.73 -30.97
N MET A 276 5.88 19.42 -29.87
CA MET A 276 6.46 20.39 -28.94
C MET A 276 7.54 21.25 -29.60
N GLY A 277 8.44 20.64 -30.35
CA GLY A 277 9.46 21.36 -31.11
C GLY A 277 8.83 22.43 -32.03
N ILE A 278 7.76 22.05 -32.75
CA ILE A 278 7.03 22.96 -33.64
C ILE A 278 6.32 24.08 -32.83
N MET A 279 5.68 23.76 -31.72
CA MET A 279 5.00 24.75 -30.85
C MET A 279 5.96 25.74 -30.19
N LEU A 280 7.22 25.34 -29.95
CA LEU A 280 8.24 26.23 -29.36
C LEU A 280 8.68 27.35 -30.31
N ILE A 281 8.66 27.14 -31.63
CA ILE A 281 9.11 28.13 -32.61
C ILE A 281 8.44 29.50 -32.44
N PRO A 282 7.09 29.62 -32.42
CA PRO A 282 6.45 30.92 -32.23
C PRO A 282 6.66 31.52 -30.84
N VAL A 283 6.82 30.66 -29.82
CA VAL A 283 7.09 31.10 -28.43
C VAL A 283 8.47 31.72 -28.33
N ILE A 284 9.50 31.05 -28.84
CA ILE A 284 10.90 31.53 -28.88
C ILE A 284 10.95 32.84 -29.70
N TYR A 285 10.30 32.87 -30.85
CA TYR A 285 10.24 34.09 -31.67
C TYR A 285 9.59 35.27 -30.93
N SER A 286 8.51 35.03 -30.21
CA SER A 286 7.82 36.06 -29.41
C SER A 286 8.71 36.62 -28.29
N ILE A 287 9.42 35.74 -27.58
CA ILE A 287 10.35 36.10 -26.51
C ILE A 287 11.54 36.86 -27.09
N ALA A 288 12.16 36.39 -28.15
CA ALA A 288 13.31 37.04 -28.80
C ALA A 288 12.95 38.46 -29.29
N LYS A 289 11.73 38.62 -29.85
CA LYS A 289 11.23 39.94 -30.30
C LYS A 289 10.99 40.91 -29.13
N LYS A 290 10.56 40.42 -27.95
CA LYS A 290 10.40 41.25 -26.74
C LYS A 290 11.73 41.66 -26.13
N MET A 291 12.77 40.78 -26.19
CA MET A 291 14.10 41.06 -25.66
C MET A 291 14.92 42.00 -26.58
N SER A 292 14.55 42.14 -27.84
CA SER A 292 15.22 43.02 -28.80
C SER A 292 14.68 44.46 -28.81
N LYS A 293 13.67 44.76 -28.00
CA LYS A 293 13.10 46.08 -27.74
C LYS A 293 13.52 46.61 -26.37
#